data_85a8571839c8fb234e4565b996edf569
#
_entry.id   85a8571839c8fb234e4565b996edf569
#
_cell.length_a   1.000
_cell.length_b   1.000
_cell.length_c   1.000
_cell.angle_alpha   90.00
_cell.angle_beta   90.00
_cell.angle_gamma   90.00
#
_symmetry.space_group_name_H-M   'P 1'
#
loop_
_entity.id
_entity.type
_entity.pdbx_description
1 polymer ?
#
loop_
_entity_poly.entity_id
_entity_poly.type
_entity_poly.pdbx_seq_one_letter_code
_entity_poly.pdbx_strand_id
1 'polypeptide(L)'
;MCKATGVDVNKIQFVNLGVSDQLAALDRGDIDAMAAWEPWVGKAIDHGGTLLFSGTKSNLPGAEGDVHWIDFYMTLQVTQDFYDKNPETVEKLLRALDKATNYINEHPEDAAKIIAKRINIDEKECLRIMQENKYTMQFDQQFVDGANNMANFMLEMGNIKSVPNTNEYLDPTMLKKVAPDEVKL
;
A
#
# COMPACT_ATOMS: atom_id res chain seq x y z
N MET A 1 -7.95 4.80 12.49
CA MET A 1 -8.89 3.92 13.26
C MET A 1 -9.18 4.50 14.64
N CYS A 2 -8.29 4.48 15.63
CA CYS A 2 -8.59 4.90 17.01
C CYS A 2 -9.28 6.26 17.13
N LYS A 3 -8.82 7.30 16.42
CA LYS A 3 -9.47 8.62 16.39
C LYS A 3 -10.90 8.57 15.86
N ALA A 4 -11.15 7.77 14.80
CA ALA A 4 -12.47 7.66 14.17
C ALA A 4 -13.47 6.88 15.02
N THR A 5 -13.01 5.96 15.85
CA THR A 5 -13.85 5.08 16.69
C THR A 5 -13.87 5.48 18.17
N GLY A 6 -13.17 6.56 18.54
CA GLY A 6 -13.09 7.03 19.94
C GLY A 6 -12.28 6.13 20.87
N VAL A 7 -11.50 5.20 20.32
CA VAL A 7 -10.62 4.32 21.11
C VAL A 7 -9.39 5.08 21.59
N ASP A 8 -9.10 5.02 22.88
CA ASP A 8 -7.88 5.59 23.45
C ASP A 8 -6.67 4.76 23.03
N VAL A 9 -5.82 5.33 22.17
CA VAL A 9 -4.61 4.67 21.66
C VAL A 9 -3.62 4.28 22.76
N ASN A 10 -3.62 5.00 23.90
CA ASN A 10 -2.72 4.69 25.04
C ASN A 10 -3.09 3.37 25.75
N LYS A 11 -4.27 2.81 25.47
CA LYS A 11 -4.68 1.49 25.97
C LYS A 11 -4.23 0.35 25.08
N ILE A 12 -3.61 0.64 23.94
CA ILE A 12 -3.09 -0.35 23.00
C ILE A 12 -1.59 -0.49 23.21
N GLN A 13 -1.15 -1.71 23.51
CA GLN A 13 0.26 -2.04 23.61
C GLN A 13 0.76 -2.45 22.21
N PHE A 14 1.59 -1.63 21.60
CA PHE A 14 2.21 -1.94 20.31
C PHE A 14 3.45 -2.80 20.51
N VAL A 15 3.53 -3.91 19.79
CA VAL A 15 4.67 -4.81 19.74
C VAL A 15 5.20 -4.85 18.31
N ASN A 16 6.47 -4.53 18.11
CA ASN A 16 7.10 -4.55 16.78
C ASN A 16 7.64 -5.95 16.49
N LEU A 17 6.99 -6.66 15.57
CA LEU A 17 7.33 -8.01 15.15
C LEU A 17 7.41 -8.08 13.62
N GLY A 18 8.27 -8.95 13.09
CA GLY A 18 8.22 -9.35 11.68
C GLY A 18 6.86 -9.96 11.33
N VAL A 19 6.41 -9.85 10.08
CA VAL A 19 5.04 -10.25 9.69
C VAL A 19 4.79 -11.74 9.94
N SER A 20 5.78 -12.61 9.66
CA SER A 20 5.71 -14.05 9.97
C SER A 20 5.61 -14.32 11.47
N ASP A 21 6.33 -13.52 12.28
CA ASP A 21 6.34 -13.65 13.72
C ASP A 21 5.03 -13.14 14.33
N GLN A 22 4.39 -12.12 13.71
CA GLN A 22 3.06 -11.66 14.10
C GLN A 22 2.02 -12.78 13.97
N LEU A 23 2.01 -13.50 12.84
CA LEU A 23 1.08 -14.63 12.64
C LEU A 23 1.29 -15.72 13.70
N ALA A 24 2.53 -16.12 13.92
CA ALA A 24 2.84 -17.12 14.92
C ALA A 24 2.50 -16.66 16.36
N ALA A 25 2.68 -15.39 16.67
CA ALA A 25 2.31 -14.83 17.98
C ALA A 25 0.78 -14.74 18.16
N LEU A 26 0.05 -14.41 17.09
CA LEU A 26 -1.43 -14.42 17.10
C LEU A 26 -1.97 -15.85 17.34
N ASP A 27 -1.42 -16.83 16.63
CA ASP A 27 -1.81 -18.25 16.80
C ASP A 27 -1.59 -18.77 18.22
N ARG A 28 -0.55 -18.30 18.89
CA ARG A 28 -0.26 -18.69 20.30
C ARG A 28 -1.03 -17.86 21.33
N GLY A 29 -1.67 -16.77 20.91
CA GLY A 29 -2.32 -15.83 21.82
C GLY A 29 -1.34 -14.91 22.57
N ASP A 30 -0.11 -14.75 22.07
CA ASP A 30 0.88 -13.82 22.63
C ASP A 30 0.54 -12.35 22.27
N ILE A 31 -0.25 -12.15 21.22
CA ILE A 31 -0.85 -10.88 20.83
C ILE A 31 -2.34 -11.08 20.51
N ASP A 32 -3.15 -10.05 20.74
CA ASP A 32 -4.60 -10.09 20.51
C ASP A 32 -4.99 -9.73 19.07
N ALA A 33 -4.13 -8.99 18.37
CA ALA A 33 -4.35 -8.56 16.98
C ALA A 33 -3.03 -8.33 16.27
N MET A 34 -3.06 -8.45 14.94
CA MET A 34 -1.93 -8.12 14.08
C MET A 34 -2.33 -7.08 13.02
N ALA A 35 -1.35 -6.32 12.55
CA ALA A 35 -1.49 -5.41 11.42
C ALA A 35 -0.46 -5.80 10.35
N ALA A 36 -0.94 -6.22 9.20
CA ALA A 36 -0.12 -6.75 8.12
C ALA A 36 -0.74 -6.42 6.75
N TRP A 37 -0.09 -6.89 5.73
CA TRP A 37 -0.55 -6.84 4.33
C TRP A 37 -0.65 -8.26 3.76
N GLU A 38 -1.27 -8.37 2.59
CA GLU A 38 -1.38 -9.66 1.91
C GLU A 38 -0.01 -10.24 1.49
N PRO A 39 0.17 -11.56 1.50
CA PRO A 39 -0.81 -12.61 1.80
C PRO A 39 -0.98 -12.97 3.29
N TRP A 40 -0.41 -12.20 4.21
CA TRP A 40 -0.40 -12.51 5.64
C TRP A 40 -1.76 -12.31 6.30
N VAL A 41 -2.55 -11.35 5.79
CA VAL A 41 -3.93 -11.14 6.25
C VAL A 41 -4.79 -12.35 5.90
N GLY A 42 -4.73 -12.85 4.66
CA GLY A 42 -5.41 -14.07 4.24
C GLY A 42 -5.02 -15.27 5.11
N LYS A 43 -3.71 -15.47 5.35
CA LYS A 43 -3.22 -16.55 6.24
C LYS A 43 -3.76 -16.44 7.66
N ALA A 44 -3.83 -15.23 8.24
CA ALA A 44 -4.40 -15.05 9.57
C ALA A 44 -5.89 -15.41 9.60
N ILE A 45 -6.64 -15.10 8.54
CA ILE A 45 -8.04 -15.50 8.40
C ILE A 45 -8.17 -17.02 8.30
N ASP A 46 -7.32 -17.69 7.51
CA ASP A 46 -7.29 -19.15 7.38
C ASP A 46 -6.99 -19.86 8.72
N HIS A 47 -6.25 -19.19 9.61
CA HIS A 47 -5.97 -19.65 10.97
C HIS A 47 -7.07 -19.29 11.99
N GLY A 48 -8.21 -18.77 11.52
CA GLY A 48 -9.36 -18.44 12.38
C GLY A 48 -9.41 -17.00 12.88
N GLY A 49 -8.50 -16.14 12.36
CA GLY A 49 -8.53 -14.71 12.62
C GLY A 49 -9.74 -14.02 11.98
N THR A 50 -10.16 -12.91 12.56
CA THR A 50 -11.25 -12.08 12.03
C THR A 50 -10.67 -10.77 11.51
N LEU A 51 -10.97 -10.40 10.26
CA LEU A 51 -10.59 -9.11 9.70
C LEU A 51 -11.42 -8.00 10.37
N LEU A 52 -10.76 -7.17 11.15
CA LEU A 52 -11.42 -6.06 11.87
C LEU A 52 -11.57 -4.83 10.98
N PHE A 53 -10.52 -4.46 10.25
CA PHE A 53 -10.55 -3.31 9.33
C PHE A 53 -9.39 -3.32 8.35
N SER A 54 -9.54 -2.56 7.29
CA SER A 54 -8.49 -2.16 6.34
C SER A 54 -8.44 -0.64 6.22
N GLY A 55 -7.63 -0.11 5.30
CA GLY A 55 -7.63 1.32 4.98
C GLY A 55 -8.97 1.83 4.43
N THR A 56 -9.73 0.95 3.78
CA THR A 56 -10.95 1.29 3.03
C THR A 56 -12.23 0.65 3.57
N LYS A 57 -12.13 -0.33 4.48
CA LYS A 57 -13.28 -1.05 5.03
C LYS A 57 -13.13 -1.33 6.51
N SER A 58 -14.22 -1.18 7.26
CA SER A 58 -14.30 -1.51 8.68
C SER A 58 -15.35 -2.58 8.93
N ASN A 59 -14.98 -3.59 9.72
CA ASN A 59 -15.88 -4.60 10.29
C ASN A 59 -15.97 -4.44 11.82
N LEU A 60 -15.49 -3.31 12.36
CA LEU A 60 -15.56 -3.05 13.80
C LEU A 60 -17.00 -2.86 14.24
N PRO A 61 -17.47 -3.49 15.34
CA PRO A 61 -18.82 -3.33 15.85
C PRO A 61 -19.18 -1.86 16.08
N GLY A 62 -20.27 -1.41 15.46
CA GLY A 62 -20.75 -0.02 15.54
C GLY A 62 -20.01 0.98 14.65
N ALA A 63 -19.10 0.51 13.81
CA ALA A 63 -18.38 1.32 12.83
C ALA A 63 -18.14 0.52 11.53
N GLU A 64 -19.07 -0.35 11.18
CA GLU A 64 -19.01 -1.19 9.99
C GLU A 64 -19.26 -0.38 8.72
N GLY A 65 -18.65 -0.79 7.61
CA GLY A 65 -18.86 -0.21 6.28
C GLY A 65 -17.60 0.33 5.62
N ASP A 66 -17.82 1.08 4.56
CA ASP A 66 -16.72 1.71 3.82
C ASP A 66 -16.14 2.87 4.65
N VAL A 67 -14.82 2.92 4.70
CA VAL A 67 -14.05 3.94 5.42
C VAL A 67 -12.94 4.45 4.52
N HIS A 68 -12.38 5.59 4.89
CA HIS A 68 -11.19 6.15 4.23
C HIS A 68 -10.20 6.60 5.32
N TRP A 69 -9.55 5.60 5.95
CA TRP A 69 -8.66 5.86 7.06
C TRP A 69 -7.21 6.06 6.66
N ILE A 70 -6.83 5.51 5.51
CA ILE A 70 -5.47 5.64 5.00
C ILE A 70 -5.47 5.49 3.48
N ASP A 71 -4.71 6.36 2.81
CA ASP A 71 -4.28 6.18 1.43
C ASP A 71 -2.95 5.46 1.42
N PHE A 72 -2.89 4.31 0.78
CA PHE A 72 -1.67 3.53 0.67
C PHE A 72 -1.27 3.39 -0.79
N TYR A 73 -0.15 4.00 -1.15
CA TYR A 73 0.36 4.01 -2.51
C TYR A 73 1.68 3.24 -2.60
N MET A 74 1.78 2.41 -3.63
CA MET A 74 3.07 1.84 -4.05
C MET A 74 3.67 2.76 -5.11
N THR A 75 4.91 3.17 -4.92
CA THR A 75 5.58 4.15 -5.78
C THR A 75 6.90 3.63 -6.31
N LEU A 76 7.27 4.03 -7.52
CA LEU A 76 8.65 3.87 -8.01
C LEU A 76 9.52 4.95 -7.38
N GLN A 77 10.59 4.55 -6.74
CA GLN A 77 11.56 5.44 -6.12
C GLN A 77 12.95 5.19 -6.67
N VAL A 78 13.66 6.25 -6.97
CA VAL A 78 15.07 6.22 -7.36
C VAL A 78 15.82 7.31 -6.60
N THR A 79 17.14 7.14 -6.40
CA THR A 79 17.96 8.23 -5.85
C THR A 79 18.14 9.33 -6.87
N GLN A 80 18.32 10.57 -6.42
CA GLN A 80 18.60 11.71 -7.32
C GLN A 80 19.83 11.45 -8.18
N ASP A 81 20.91 10.94 -7.58
CA ASP A 81 22.15 10.62 -8.30
C ASP A 81 21.93 9.57 -9.41
N PHE A 82 21.08 8.57 -9.17
CA PHE A 82 20.75 7.58 -10.21
C PHE A 82 19.91 8.20 -11.32
N TYR A 83 18.93 9.02 -10.98
CA TYR A 83 18.08 9.72 -11.93
C TYR A 83 18.90 10.61 -12.85
N ASP A 84 19.80 11.43 -12.28
CA ASP A 84 20.63 12.37 -13.03
C ASP A 84 21.61 11.67 -13.99
N LYS A 85 22.16 10.53 -13.57
CA LYS A 85 23.12 9.75 -14.37
C LYS A 85 22.46 8.80 -15.38
N ASN A 86 21.23 8.38 -15.13
CA ASN A 86 20.57 7.33 -15.89
C ASN A 86 19.12 7.65 -16.29
N PRO A 87 18.79 8.85 -16.79
CA PRO A 87 17.41 9.24 -17.08
C PRO A 87 16.73 8.33 -18.10
N GLU A 88 17.46 7.84 -19.10
CA GLU A 88 16.93 6.90 -20.08
C GLU A 88 16.55 5.54 -19.46
N THR A 89 17.28 5.09 -18.43
CA THR A 89 16.97 3.85 -17.72
C THR A 89 15.68 4.01 -16.91
N VAL A 90 15.49 5.16 -16.26
CA VAL A 90 14.26 5.48 -15.53
C VAL A 90 13.08 5.57 -16.50
N GLU A 91 13.24 6.19 -17.65
CA GLU A 91 12.21 6.23 -18.70
C GLU A 91 11.82 4.82 -19.17
N LYS A 92 12.80 3.98 -19.48
CA LYS A 92 12.54 2.58 -19.91
C LYS A 92 11.84 1.77 -18.83
N LEU A 93 12.19 1.97 -17.56
CA LEU A 93 11.55 1.31 -16.43
C LEU A 93 10.09 1.76 -16.29
N LEU A 94 9.80 3.06 -16.35
CA LEU A 94 8.43 3.57 -16.32
C LEU A 94 7.59 3.04 -17.48
N ARG A 95 8.13 2.99 -18.71
CA ARG A 95 7.44 2.38 -19.87
C ARG A 95 7.15 0.89 -19.66
N ALA A 96 8.05 0.16 -19.01
CA ALA A 96 7.82 -1.24 -18.68
C ALA A 96 6.72 -1.41 -17.63
N LEU A 97 6.70 -0.54 -16.61
CA LEU A 97 5.65 -0.52 -15.58
C LEU A 97 4.30 -0.13 -16.17
N ASP A 98 4.25 0.87 -17.05
CA ASP A 98 3.03 1.27 -17.75
C ASP A 98 2.44 0.09 -18.55
N LYS A 99 3.28 -0.58 -19.35
CA LYS A 99 2.88 -1.80 -20.06
C LYS A 99 2.36 -2.90 -19.13
N ALA A 100 3.04 -3.12 -18.01
CA ALA A 100 2.64 -4.14 -17.04
C ALA A 100 1.31 -3.77 -16.36
N THR A 101 1.12 -2.50 -16.02
CA THR A 101 -0.12 -1.97 -15.43
C THR A 101 -1.29 -2.16 -16.39
N ASN A 102 -1.13 -1.79 -17.66
CA ASN A 102 -2.15 -1.98 -18.70
C ASN A 102 -2.47 -3.48 -18.88
N TYR A 103 -1.44 -4.34 -18.94
CA TYR A 103 -1.64 -5.78 -19.06
C TYR A 103 -2.40 -6.38 -17.87
N ILE A 104 -2.11 -5.95 -16.65
CA ILE A 104 -2.83 -6.39 -15.43
C ILE A 104 -4.31 -6.01 -15.53
N ASN A 105 -4.62 -4.80 -15.98
CA ASN A 105 -5.99 -4.31 -16.08
C ASN A 105 -6.78 -4.99 -17.22
N GLU A 106 -6.12 -5.29 -18.34
CA GLU A 106 -6.73 -5.91 -19.51
C GLU A 106 -6.85 -7.43 -19.39
N HIS A 107 -5.89 -8.07 -18.68
CA HIS A 107 -5.76 -9.52 -18.57
C HIS A 107 -5.51 -9.98 -17.12
N PRO A 108 -6.40 -9.66 -16.16
CA PRO A 108 -6.15 -9.88 -14.74
C PRO A 108 -5.89 -11.34 -14.35
N GLU A 109 -6.58 -12.29 -15.00
CA GLU A 109 -6.40 -13.71 -14.72
C GLU A 109 -5.03 -14.25 -15.21
N ASP A 110 -4.60 -13.83 -16.40
CA ASP A 110 -3.28 -14.22 -16.91
C ASP A 110 -2.15 -13.53 -16.15
N ALA A 111 -2.35 -12.27 -15.76
CA ALA A 111 -1.42 -11.56 -14.87
C ALA A 111 -1.30 -12.28 -13.51
N ALA A 112 -2.43 -12.72 -12.94
CA ALA A 112 -2.43 -13.48 -11.69
C ALA A 112 -1.61 -14.77 -11.78
N LYS A 113 -1.73 -15.54 -12.87
CA LYS A 113 -0.92 -16.76 -13.10
C LYS A 113 0.59 -16.45 -13.12
N ILE A 114 0.96 -15.37 -13.83
CA ILE A 114 2.37 -14.97 -13.95
C ILE A 114 2.91 -14.54 -12.58
N ILE A 115 2.16 -13.70 -11.86
CA ILE A 115 2.54 -13.16 -10.55
C ILE A 115 2.61 -14.29 -9.52
N ALA A 116 1.56 -15.12 -9.42
CA ALA A 116 1.47 -16.25 -8.50
C ALA A 116 2.67 -17.18 -8.60
N LYS A 117 3.06 -17.54 -9.83
CA LYS A 117 4.25 -18.33 -10.08
C LYS A 117 5.54 -17.64 -9.61
N ARG A 118 5.62 -16.32 -9.76
CA ARG A 118 6.81 -15.54 -9.41
C ARG A 118 7.01 -15.38 -7.91
N ILE A 119 5.90 -15.20 -7.16
CA ILE A 119 5.93 -14.99 -5.71
C ILE A 119 5.54 -16.24 -4.91
N ASN A 120 5.30 -17.36 -5.60
CA ASN A 120 5.00 -18.67 -5.03
C ASN A 120 3.78 -18.68 -4.10
N ILE A 121 2.65 -18.22 -4.63
CA ILE A 121 1.33 -18.33 -3.99
C ILE A 121 0.35 -19.01 -4.94
N ASP A 122 -0.83 -19.39 -4.43
CA ASP A 122 -1.92 -19.95 -5.24
C ASP A 122 -2.46 -18.91 -6.24
N GLU A 123 -2.85 -19.35 -7.45
CA GLU A 123 -3.33 -18.46 -8.52
C GLU A 123 -4.64 -17.76 -8.15
N LYS A 124 -5.57 -18.47 -7.49
CA LYS A 124 -6.87 -17.90 -7.08
C LYS A 124 -6.68 -16.89 -5.97
N GLU A 125 -5.78 -17.20 -5.04
CA GLU A 125 -5.40 -16.28 -3.97
C GLU A 125 -4.73 -15.02 -4.54
N CYS A 126 -3.83 -15.18 -5.51
CA CYS A 126 -3.22 -14.06 -6.21
C CYS A 126 -4.26 -13.16 -6.87
N LEU A 127 -5.20 -13.76 -7.62
CA LEU A 127 -6.28 -13.01 -8.28
C LEU A 127 -7.16 -12.27 -7.27
N ARG A 128 -7.53 -12.93 -6.16
CA ARG A 128 -8.29 -12.31 -5.08
C ARG A 128 -7.58 -11.06 -4.53
N ILE A 129 -6.28 -11.19 -4.21
CA ILE A 129 -5.45 -10.08 -3.72
C ILE A 129 -5.38 -8.95 -4.75
N MET A 130 -5.20 -9.30 -6.03
CA MET A 130 -5.12 -8.32 -7.11
C MET A 130 -6.41 -7.51 -7.25
N GLN A 131 -7.57 -8.12 -7.04
CA GLN A 131 -8.88 -7.44 -7.12
C GLN A 131 -9.12 -6.41 -6.01
N GLU A 132 -8.39 -6.49 -4.91
CA GLU A 132 -8.45 -5.50 -3.82
C GLU A 132 -7.54 -4.29 -4.07
N ASN A 133 -6.75 -4.30 -5.14
CA ASN A 133 -5.80 -3.26 -5.47
C ASN A 133 -6.21 -2.52 -6.76
N LYS A 134 -5.90 -1.23 -6.83
CA LYS A 134 -6.03 -0.43 -8.03
C LYS A 134 -4.66 -0.31 -8.70
N TYR A 135 -4.55 -0.82 -9.92
CA TYR A 135 -3.32 -0.72 -10.72
C TYR A 135 -3.41 0.48 -11.65
N THR A 136 -2.58 1.48 -11.40
CA THR A 136 -2.55 2.72 -12.17
C THR A 136 -1.16 3.35 -12.08
N MET A 137 -0.81 4.14 -13.09
CA MET A 137 0.38 5.01 -13.08
C MET A 137 0.02 6.45 -12.66
N GLN A 138 -1.20 6.66 -12.17
CA GLN A 138 -1.78 7.98 -11.90
C GLN A 138 -0.97 8.78 -10.89
N PHE A 139 -0.69 10.04 -11.27
CA PHE A 139 -0.10 11.06 -10.43
C PHE A 139 -1.04 12.28 -10.44
N ASP A 140 -1.82 12.42 -9.39
CA ASP A 140 -2.86 13.44 -9.28
C ASP A 140 -2.84 14.14 -7.91
N GLN A 141 -3.74 15.08 -7.72
CA GLN A 141 -3.85 15.81 -6.46
C GLN A 141 -4.18 14.88 -5.29
N GLN A 142 -4.98 13.84 -5.50
CA GLN A 142 -5.30 12.87 -4.43
C GLN A 142 -4.04 12.15 -3.93
N PHE A 143 -3.14 11.76 -4.83
CA PHE A 143 -1.85 11.16 -4.45
C PHE A 143 -0.97 12.13 -3.66
N VAL A 144 -0.88 13.39 -4.08
CA VAL A 144 -0.12 14.44 -3.38
C VAL A 144 -0.72 14.71 -1.99
N ASP A 145 -2.04 14.81 -1.90
CA ASP A 145 -2.74 15.01 -0.63
C ASP A 145 -2.55 13.83 0.31
N GLY A 146 -2.62 12.59 -0.20
CA GLY A 146 -2.35 11.37 0.55
C GLY A 146 -0.93 11.33 1.13
N ALA A 147 0.08 11.73 0.33
CA ALA A 147 1.46 11.84 0.80
C ALA A 147 1.61 12.89 1.91
N ASN A 148 0.98 14.06 1.77
CA ASN A 148 0.96 15.11 2.79
C ASN A 148 0.23 14.65 4.07
N ASN A 149 -0.90 13.98 3.95
CA ASN A 149 -1.66 13.45 5.08
C ASN A 149 -0.83 12.42 5.87
N MET A 150 -0.14 11.52 5.15
CA MET A 150 0.75 10.55 5.79
C MET A 150 1.92 11.24 6.50
N ALA A 151 2.56 12.22 5.88
CA ALA A 151 3.65 12.96 6.49
C ALA A 151 3.20 13.73 7.76
N ASN A 152 2.02 14.37 7.73
CA ASN A 152 1.44 15.01 8.91
C ASN A 152 1.15 14.00 10.03
N PHE A 153 0.62 12.83 9.70
CA PHE A 153 0.40 11.76 10.67
C PHE A 153 1.72 11.26 11.28
N MET A 154 2.77 11.08 10.47
CA MET A 154 4.09 10.69 10.95
C MET A 154 4.71 11.75 11.88
N LEU A 155 4.49 13.04 11.59
CA LEU A 155 4.92 14.13 12.48
C LEU A 155 4.17 14.08 13.81
N GLU A 156 2.84 13.89 13.78
CA GLU A 156 2.02 13.76 14.98
C GLU A 156 2.45 12.58 15.87
N MET A 157 2.83 11.47 15.24
CA MET A 157 3.34 10.27 15.92
C MET A 157 4.80 10.40 16.38
N GLY A 158 5.47 11.51 16.06
CA GLY A 158 6.88 11.73 16.42
C GLY A 158 7.89 10.93 15.59
N ASN A 159 7.46 10.33 14.49
CA ASN A 159 8.32 9.53 13.61
C ASN A 159 9.23 10.39 12.73
N ILE A 160 8.81 11.63 12.45
CA ILE A 160 9.59 12.63 11.73
C ILE A 160 9.59 13.94 12.51
N LYS A 161 10.57 14.81 12.25
CA LYS A 161 10.74 16.09 12.94
C LYS A 161 10.04 17.26 12.24
N SER A 162 9.78 17.12 10.97
CA SER A 162 9.08 18.13 10.14
C SER A 162 8.42 17.44 8.96
N VAL A 163 7.34 18.03 8.44
CA VAL A 163 6.70 17.60 7.19
C VAL A 163 7.60 18.00 6.02
N PRO A 164 8.05 17.06 5.17
CA PRO A 164 8.83 17.40 4.00
C PRO A 164 7.94 18.08 2.96
N ASN A 165 8.53 18.96 2.15
CA ASN A 165 7.84 19.55 1.02
C ASN A 165 7.70 18.51 -0.10
N THR A 166 6.47 18.16 -0.47
CA THR A 166 6.20 17.15 -1.50
C THR A 166 6.83 17.47 -2.84
N ASN A 167 6.96 18.74 -3.21
CA ASN A 167 7.60 19.16 -4.45
C ASN A 167 9.12 18.85 -4.51
N GLU A 168 9.73 18.50 -3.39
CA GLU A 168 11.16 18.17 -3.34
C GLU A 168 11.44 16.69 -3.62
N TYR A 169 10.43 15.82 -3.51
CA TYR A 169 10.61 14.37 -3.68
C TYR A 169 9.55 13.69 -4.58
N LEU A 170 8.43 14.37 -4.87
CA LEU A 170 7.43 13.88 -5.82
C LEU A 170 7.67 14.57 -7.18
N ASP A 171 8.28 13.84 -8.11
CA ASP A 171 8.62 14.35 -9.45
C ASP A 171 7.81 13.63 -10.54
N PRO A 172 6.79 14.27 -11.13
CA PRO A 172 6.01 13.70 -12.24
C PRO A 172 6.68 13.86 -13.61
N THR A 173 7.83 14.52 -13.72
CA THR A 173 8.42 14.94 -14.99
C THR A 173 8.63 13.77 -15.94
N MET A 174 9.24 12.68 -15.46
CA MET A 174 9.49 11.52 -16.31
C MET A 174 8.20 10.76 -16.61
N LEU A 175 7.27 10.66 -15.67
CA LEU A 175 5.96 10.04 -15.89
C LEU A 175 5.16 10.83 -16.94
N LYS A 176 5.17 12.15 -16.89
CA LYS A 176 4.51 13.01 -17.88
C LYS A 176 5.04 12.80 -19.31
N LYS A 177 6.32 12.43 -19.44
CA LYS A 177 6.93 12.06 -20.72
C LYS A 177 6.47 10.68 -21.22
N VAL A 178 6.25 9.73 -20.32
CA VAL A 178 5.92 8.34 -20.62
C VAL A 178 4.41 8.13 -20.78
N ALA A 179 3.62 8.67 -19.86
CA ALA A 179 2.17 8.53 -19.78
C ALA A 179 1.54 9.89 -19.39
N PRO A 180 1.46 10.84 -20.34
CA PRO A 180 1.00 12.21 -20.04
C PRO A 180 -0.41 12.28 -19.49
N ASP A 181 -1.29 11.37 -19.90
CA ASP A 181 -2.69 11.31 -19.47
C ASP A 181 -2.86 10.84 -18.01
N GLU A 182 -1.80 10.25 -17.45
CA GLU A 182 -1.78 9.79 -16.05
C GLU A 182 -1.37 10.91 -15.06
N VAL A 183 -0.85 12.04 -15.55
CA VAL A 183 -0.46 13.19 -14.72
C VAL A 183 -1.58 14.23 -14.75
N LYS A 184 -2.30 14.36 -13.63
CA LYS A 184 -3.51 15.20 -13.48
C LYS A 184 -3.35 16.15 -12.29
N LEU A 185 -2.40 17.06 -12.38
CA LEU A 185 -2.13 18.14 -11.41
C LEU A 185 -2.74 19.44 -11.88
#